data_94470469af2bc051c2e0cdf803f56e53
#
_entry.id   94470469af2bc051c2e0cdf803f56e53
#
_cell.length_a   1.000
_cell.length_b   1.000
_cell.length_c   1.000
_cell.angle_alpha   90.00
_cell.angle_beta   90.00
_cell.angle_gamma   90.00
#
_symmetry.space_group_name_H-M   'P 1'
#
loop_
_entity.id
_entity.type
_entity.pdbx_description
1 polymer ?
#
loop_
_entity_poly.entity_id
_entity_poly.type
_entity_poly.pdbx_seq_one_letter_code
_entity_poly.pdbx_strand_id
1 'polypeptide(L)'
;MDITLNELKDRLEEQKYIAEDDIIVPLFLALKLGKPLLITGGAGVGKTEIAKVVAKIFDMDLIRLQCYEGLDENKALYEWNYQKQLLHIQSKNACGGGDENDIFSEEYLLSRPVLKALRADRQCVLLIDEIDKTDPEFEAFLFEVLSDFQVSIPEWGTVTAKHIPIVILTSNGERELSDGMKRRSIFLHIDYPSIEKEIAIIQAKVPELGPELTRQLARGTAYLRRELKLRKNPSIAETLDWANSLIQFDTDRISEKFINDTMVLLLKDEDDFEKFNANGGAAKMLRSMAGETSED
;
A
#
# COMPACT_ATOMS: atom_id res chain seq x y z
N MET A 1 -3.43 15.72 16.10
CA MET A 1 -4.75 15.52 15.45
C MET A 1 -5.77 15.23 16.53
N ASP A 2 -6.94 15.89 16.50
CA ASP A 2 -7.96 15.70 17.53
C ASP A 2 -9.05 14.76 17.01
N ILE A 3 -8.91 13.47 17.30
CA ILE A 3 -9.82 12.38 16.97
C ILE A 3 -9.82 11.37 18.10
N THR A 4 -10.95 10.80 18.43
CA THR A 4 -11.09 9.68 19.37
C THR A 4 -10.97 8.34 18.65
N LEU A 5 -10.72 7.26 19.40
CA LEU A 5 -10.64 5.91 18.84
C LEU A 5 -11.96 5.49 18.17
N ASN A 6 -13.11 5.81 18.81
CA ASN A 6 -14.42 5.49 18.26
C ASN A 6 -14.70 6.27 16.96
N GLU A 7 -14.42 7.58 16.95
CA GLU A 7 -14.56 8.38 15.71
C GLU A 7 -13.68 7.86 14.57
N LEU A 8 -12.48 7.39 14.87
CA LEU A 8 -11.62 6.80 13.83
C LEU A 8 -12.25 5.52 13.28
N LYS A 9 -12.79 4.67 14.17
CA LYS A 9 -13.49 3.44 13.78
C LYS A 9 -14.68 3.73 12.87
N ASP A 10 -15.56 4.63 13.30
CA ASP A 10 -16.75 5.01 12.54
C ASP A 10 -16.38 5.54 11.15
N ARG A 11 -15.37 6.42 11.06
CA ARG A 11 -14.91 6.96 9.78
C ARG A 11 -14.26 5.91 8.87
N LEU A 12 -13.57 4.90 9.42
CA LEU A 12 -13.06 3.76 8.65
C LEU A 12 -14.20 2.95 8.04
N GLU A 13 -15.23 2.66 8.82
CA GLU A 13 -16.44 1.94 8.39
C GLU A 13 -17.19 2.72 7.30
N GLU A 14 -17.36 4.04 7.43
CA GLU A 14 -17.95 4.92 6.40
C GLU A 14 -17.19 4.81 5.05
N GLN A 15 -15.88 4.64 5.10
CA GLN A 15 -15.05 4.42 3.90
C GLN A 15 -15.05 2.96 3.42
N LYS A 16 -15.90 2.10 3.99
CA LYS A 16 -15.98 0.66 3.71
C LYS A 16 -14.62 -0.06 3.90
N TYR A 17 -13.83 0.42 4.88
CA TYR A 17 -12.60 -0.22 5.28
C TYR A 17 -12.85 -1.04 6.54
N ILE A 18 -12.88 -2.37 6.37
CA ILE A 18 -13.13 -3.31 7.47
C ILE A 18 -11.85 -3.50 8.28
N ALA A 19 -11.79 -2.86 9.44
CA ALA A 19 -10.66 -2.94 10.36
C ALA A 19 -11.11 -3.47 11.72
N GLU A 20 -10.26 -4.25 12.35
CA GLU A 20 -10.37 -4.71 13.72
C GLU A 20 -9.45 -3.88 14.62
N ASP A 21 -9.53 -4.06 15.93
CA ASP A 21 -8.78 -3.27 16.90
C ASP A 21 -7.25 -3.42 16.73
N ASP A 22 -6.78 -4.55 16.19
CA ASP A 22 -5.39 -4.80 15.84
C ASP A 22 -4.82 -3.82 14.79
N ILE A 23 -5.68 -3.30 13.91
CA ILE A 23 -5.35 -2.28 12.92
C ILE A 23 -5.68 -0.88 13.44
N ILE A 24 -6.85 -0.71 14.07
CA ILE A 24 -7.35 0.60 14.50
C ILE A 24 -6.45 1.22 15.58
N VAL A 25 -6.04 0.43 16.57
CA VAL A 25 -5.23 0.93 17.70
C VAL A 25 -3.84 1.41 17.25
N PRO A 26 -3.03 0.65 16.48
CA PRO A 26 -1.76 1.16 15.97
C PRO A 26 -1.92 2.39 15.07
N LEU A 27 -2.93 2.42 14.20
CA LEU A 27 -3.22 3.58 13.37
C LEU A 27 -3.55 4.81 14.24
N PHE A 28 -4.43 4.67 15.23
CA PHE A 28 -4.77 5.73 16.17
C PHE A 28 -3.55 6.26 16.92
N LEU A 29 -2.69 5.35 17.40
CA LEU A 29 -1.45 5.74 18.11
C LEU A 29 -0.49 6.49 17.18
N ALA A 30 -0.33 6.03 15.93
CA ALA A 30 0.50 6.72 14.96
C ALA A 30 0.03 8.16 14.71
N LEU A 31 -1.28 8.34 14.53
CA LEU A 31 -1.91 9.66 14.34
C LEU A 31 -1.77 10.58 15.57
N LYS A 32 -1.98 10.03 16.77
CA LYS A 32 -1.90 10.81 18.03
C LYS A 32 -0.48 11.19 18.42
N LEU A 33 0.47 10.28 18.22
CA LEU A 33 1.88 10.49 18.58
C LEU A 33 2.67 11.20 17.48
N GLY A 34 2.09 11.41 16.30
CA GLY A 34 2.78 11.98 15.14
C GLY A 34 3.96 11.12 14.67
N LYS A 35 3.88 9.79 14.87
CA LYS A 35 4.93 8.85 14.47
C LYS A 35 4.58 8.17 13.15
N PRO A 36 5.58 7.81 12.33
CA PRO A 36 5.35 6.97 11.15
C PRO A 36 4.65 5.66 11.54
N LEU A 37 3.72 5.20 10.70
CA LEU A 37 3.10 3.88 10.78
C LEU A 37 3.81 2.94 9.82
N LEU A 38 4.51 1.93 10.32
CA LEU A 38 5.14 0.88 9.51
C LEU A 38 4.21 -0.34 9.44
N ILE A 39 3.69 -0.58 8.24
CA ILE A 39 2.76 -1.68 7.96
C ILE A 39 3.51 -2.79 7.23
N THR A 40 3.55 -3.97 7.83
CA THR A 40 4.13 -5.18 7.24
C THR A 40 3.06 -6.21 6.95
N GLY A 41 3.35 -7.16 6.07
CA GLY A 41 2.44 -8.26 5.74
C GLY A 41 2.60 -8.73 4.30
N GLY A 42 1.91 -9.78 3.91
CA GLY A 42 1.95 -10.32 2.55
C GLY A 42 1.53 -9.31 1.48
N ALA A 43 1.88 -9.60 0.21
CA ALA A 43 1.40 -8.79 -0.90
C ALA A 43 -0.14 -8.86 -0.99
N GLY A 44 -0.79 -7.73 -1.29
CA GLY A 44 -2.23 -7.66 -1.54
C GLY A 44 -3.15 -7.78 -0.31
N VAL A 45 -2.60 -7.77 0.93
CA VAL A 45 -3.43 -7.78 2.16
C VAL A 45 -4.08 -6.42 2.50
N GLY A 46 -3.86 -5.39 1.68
CA GLY A 46 -4.51 -4.08 1.87
C GLY A 46 -3.65 -3.02 2.56
N LYS A 47 -2.34 -3.21 2.70
CA LYS A 47 -1.43 -2.24 3.35
C LYS A 47 -1.52 -0.83 2.77
N THR A 48 -1.41 -0.71 1.46
CA THR A 48 -1.49 0.57 0.73
C THR A 48 -2.87 1.22 0.82
N GLU A 49 -3.93 0.43 1.00
CA GLU A 49 -5.30 0.93 1.11
C GLU A 49 -5.52 1.77 2.37
N ILE A 50 -4.84 1.45 3.49
CA ILE A 50 -4.90 2.24 4.72
C ILE A 50 -4.52 3.71 4.45
N ALA A 51 -3.45 3.96 3.69
CA ALA A 51 -3.01 5.32 3.39
C ALA A 51 -4.05 6.10 2.58
N LYS A 52 -4.70 5.44 1.60
CA LYS A 52 -5.78 6.04 0.81
C LYS A 52 -7.01 6.36 1.66
N VAL A 53 -7.37 5.45 2.57
CA VAL A 53 -8.50 5.62 3.47
C VAL A 53 -8.23 6.75 4.46
N VAL A 54 -7.04 6.80 5.06
CA VAL A 54 -6.62 7.90 5.95
C VAL A 54 -6.68 9.24 5.23
N ALA A 55 -6.17 9.33 4.00
CA ALA A 55 -6.24 10.55 3.21
C ALA A 55 -7.70 11.00 2.98
N LYS A 56 -8.60 10.07 2.68
CA LYS A 56 -10.04 10.37 2.50
C LYS A 56 -10.74 10.79 3.79
N ILE A 57 -10.49 10.09 4.92
CA ILE A 57 -11.10 10.39 6.22
C ILE A 57 -10.81 11.82 6.66
N PHE A 58 -9.60 12.31 6.38
CA PHE A 58 -9.15 13.62 6.81
C PHE A 58 -9.13 14.67 5.70
N ASP A 59 -9.66 14.38 4.53
CA ASP A 59 -9.66 15.24 3.34
C ASP A 59 -8.25 15.80 3.04
N MET A 60 -7.27 14.92 3.03
CA MET A 60 -5.86 15.23 2.80
C MET A 60 -5.38 14.71 1.45
N ASP A 61 -4.40 15.41 0.88
CA ASP A 61 -3.70 14.92 -0.30
C ASP A 61 -2.87 13.68 0.04
N LEU A 62 -2.94 12.67 -0.82
CA LEU A 62 -2.07 11.49 -0.76
C LEU A 62 -0.88 11.68 -1.69
N ILE A 63 0.30 11.78 -1.11
CA ILE A 63 1.56 11.82 -1.84
C ILE A 63 2.22 10.45 -1.71
N ARG A 64 2.43 9.76 -2.83
CA ARG A 64 3.00 8.41 -2.87
C ARG A 64 4.41 8.41 -3.42
N LEU A 65 5.31 7.79 -2.69
CA LEU A 65 6.63 7.34 -3.14
C LEU A 65 6.60 5.82 -3.28
N GLN A 66 6.60 5.31 -4.51
CA GLN A 66 6.75 3.89 -4.77
C GLN A 66 8.23 3.55 -4.75
N CYS A 67 8.64 2.68 -3.82
CA CYS A 67 10.00 2.21 -3.74
C CYS A 67 10.29 1.11 -4.77
N TYR A 68 11.49 1.08 -5.27
CA TYR A 68 12.00 0.08 -6.20
C TYR A 68 13.52 -0.05 -6.03
N GLU A 69 14.08 -1.12 -6.52
CA GLU A 69 15.52 -1.39 -6.46
C GLU A 69 16.32 -0.29 -7.19
N GLY A 70 17.30 0.30 -6.50
CA GLY A 70 18.10 1.42 -7.01
C GLY A 70 17.42 2.79 -6.94
N LEU A 71 16.37 2.93 -6.12
CA LEU A 71 15.85 4.23 -5.74
C LEU A 71 16.86 4.95 -4.84
N ASP A 72 17.25 6.14 -5.25
CA ASP A 72 18.19 7.00 -4.53
C ASP A 72 17.52 8.26 -3.96
N GLU A 73 18.27 9.01 -3.16
CA GLU A 73 17.84 10.26 -2.53
C GLU A 73 17.33 11.27 -3.57
N ASN A 74 18.05 11.44 -4.69
CA ASN A 74 17.68 12.42 -5.71
C ASN A 74 16.32 12.12 -6.33
N LYS A 75 16.03 10.83 -6.61
CA LYS A 75 14.75 10.42 -7.18
C LYS A 75 13.58 10.54 -6.18
N ALA A 76 13.86 10.46 -4.88
CA ALA A 76 12.83 10.57 -3.84
C ALA A 76 12.60 12.02 -3.41
N LEU A 77 13.63 12.85 -3.40
CA LEU A 77 13.61 14.18 -2.82
C LEU A 77 13.42 15.27 -3.87
N TYR A 78 14.41 15.46 -4.76
CA TYR A 78 14.35 16.49 -5.79
C TYR A 78 15.29 16.16 -6.97
N GLU A 79 15.06 16.88 -8.05
CA GLU A 79 15.93 16.87 -9.23
C GLU A 79 15.98 18.27 -9.81
N TRP A 80 17.16 18.71 -10.23
CA TRP A 80 17.29 19.97 -10.95
C TRP A 80 16.85 19.80 -12.41
N ASN A 81 16.03 20.70 -12.90
CA ASN A 81 15.63 20.76 -14.30
C ASN A 81 16.77 21.32 -15.17
N TYR A 82 17.78 20.50 -15.40
CA TYR A 82 18.97 20.89 -16.18
C TYR A 82 18.64 21.42 -17.58
N GLN A 83 17.61 20.89 -18.21
CA GLN A 83 17.18 21.37 -19.54
C GLN A 83 16.70 22.82 -19.46
N LYS A 84 15.87 23.15 -18.47
CA LYS A 84 15.38 24.51 -18.26
C LYS A 84 16.53 25.44 -17.86
N GLN A 85 17.46 24.98 -17.03
CA GLN A 85 18.66 25.74 -16.66
C GLN A 85 19.53 26.06 -17.88
N LEU A 86 19.79 25.07 -18.76
CA LEU A 86 20.56 25.25 -19.98
C LEU A 86 19.91 26.24 -20.93
N LEU A 87 18.59 26.15 -21.15
CA LEU A 87 17.85 27.09 -21.99
C LEU A 87 17.92 28.50 -21.41
N HIS A 88 17.84 28.65 -20.11
CA HIS A 88 17.96 29.94 -19.42
C HIS A 88 19.37 30.56 -19.63
N ILE A 89 20.43 29.75 -19.40
CA ILE A 89 21.83 30.19 -19.63
C ILE A 89 22.03 30.62 -21.08
N GLN A 90 21.55 29.85 -22.05
CA GLN A 90 21.66 30.18 -23.45
C GLN A 90 20.96 31.49 -23.84
N SER A 91 19.73 31.68 -23.28
CA SER A 91 18.98 32.90 -23.54
C SER A 91 19.61 34.14 -22.90
N LYS A 92 20.20 34.03 -21.71
CA LYS A 92 20.92 35.13 -21.04
C LYS A 92 22.23 35.48 -21.72
N ASN A 93 23.00 34.47 -22.18
CA ASN A 93 24.23 34.71 -22.95
C ASN A 93 23.97 35.47 -24.27
N ALA A 94 22.79 35.27 -24.86
CA ALA A 94 22.36 36.02 -26.04
C ALA A 94 22.00 37.50 -25.73
N CYS A 95 21.68 37.80 -24.46
CA CYS A 95 21.22 39.13 -24.01
C CYS A 95 22.24 39.93 -23.15
N GLY A 96 23.46 39.40 -22.93
CA GLY A 96 24.56 40.20 -22.35
C GLY A 96 24.70 40.23 -20.85
N GLY A 97 24.41 39.15 -20.12
CA GLY A 97 24.82 38.95 -18.72
C GLY A 97 23.70 38.71 -17.74
N GLY A 98 23.90 37.80 -16.82
CA GLY A 98 23.03 37.48 -15.70
C GLY A 98 23.80 36.78 -14.59
N ASP A 99 23.31 36.90 -13.36
CA ASP A 99 23.89 36.29 -12.16
C ASP A 99 23.81 34.76 -12.25
N GLU A 100 24.91 34.04 -12.02
CA GLU A 100 24.98 32.56 -12.08
C GLU A 100 24.14 31.90 -10.98
N ASN A 101 23.86 32.61 -9.87
CA ASN A 101 23.06 32.11 -8.75
C ASN A 101 21.57 31.95 -9.06
N ASP A 102 21.08 32.49 -10.15
CA ASP A 102 19.69 32.45 -10.55
C ASP A 102 19.22 31.06 -11.06
N ILE A 103 20.16 30.20 -11.46
CA ILE A 103 19.84 28.86 -12.00
C ILE A 103 19.51 27.81 -10.92
N PHE A 104 19.81 28.09 -9.65
CA PHE A 104 19.46 27.23 -8.51
C PHE A 104 18.24 27.75 -7.74
N SER A 105 17.38 28.49 -8.40
CA SER A 105 16.13 28.96 -7.83
C SER A 105 15.05 27.88 -7.85
N GLU A 106 13.99 28.07 -7.06
CA GLU A 106 12.84 27.19 -6.96
C GLU A 106 12.22 26.83 -8.32
N GLU A 107 12.31 27.73 -9.28
CA GLU A 107 11.79 27.57 -10.64
C GLU A 107 12.37 26.37 -11.38
N TYR A 108 13.62 26.00 -11.03
CA TYR A 108 14.35 24.88 -11.65
C TYR A 108 14.33 23.62 -10.81
N LEU A 109 13.74 23.67 -9.61
CA LEU A 109 13.67 22.53 -8.69
C LEU A 109 12.45 21.67 -8.98
N LEU A 110 12.66 20.46 -9.40
CA LEU A 110 11.61 19.45 -9.56
C LEU A 110 11.42 18.71 -8.23
N SER A 111 10.43 19.15 -7.44
CA SER A 111 10.10 18.49 -6.18
C SER A 111 9.59 17.09 -6.42
N ARG A 112 10.26 16.09 -5.85
CA ARG A 112 9.85 14.69 -5.82
C ARG A 112 8.96 14.42 -4.60
N PRO A 113 8.38 13.21 -4.42
CA PRO A 113 7.34 12.97 -3.41
C PRO A 113 7.70 13.40 -1.99
N VAL A 114 8.91 13.13 -1.51
CA VAL A 114 9.33 13.51 -0.15
C VAL A 114 9.35 15.02 0.01
N LEU A 115 10.01 15.74 -0.89
CA LEU A 115 10.06 17.21 -0.84
C LEU A 115 8.68 17.83 -1.04
N LYS A 116 7.82 17.26 -1.90
CA LYS A 116 6.44 17.71 -2.06
C LYS A 116 5.67 17.63 -0.73
N ALA A 117 5.85 16.54 0.02
CA ALA A 117 5.20 16.37 1.31
C ALA A 117 5.69 17.39 2.35
N LEU A 118 7.01 17.65 2.41
CA LEU A 118 7.57 18.64 3.33
C LEU A 118 7.12 20.08 3.00
N ARG A 119 6.93 20.38 1.72
CA ARG A 119 6.54 21.72 1.25
C ARG A 119 5.03 21.95 1.12
N ALA A 120 4.23 20.92 1.38
CA ALA A 120 2.78 21.00 1.26
C ALA A 120 2.21 22.17 2.11
N ASP A 121 1.29 22.94 1.53
CA ASP A 121 0.67 24.09 2.20
C ASP A 121 -0.40 23.69 3.22
N ARG A 122 -0.78 22.41 3.23
CA ARG A 122 -1.64 21.77 4.23
C ARG A 122 -1.11 20.40 4.60
N GLN A 123 -1.51 19.87 5.75
CA GLN A 123 -1.12 18.52 6.16
C GLN A 123 -1.54 17.49 5.09
N CYS A 124 -0.64 16.57 4.76
CA CYS A 124 -0.87 15.53 3.76
C CYS A 124 -0.52 14.15 4.33
N VAL A 125 -0.89 13.11 3.60
CA VAL A 125 -0.45 11.74 3.85
C VAL A 125 0.72 11.42 2.91
N LEU A 126 1.89 11.09 3.47
CA LEU A 126 3.04 10.60 2.72
C LEU A 126 3.07 9.07 2.83
N LEU A 127 2.78 8.40 1.74
CA LEU A 127 2.90 6.95 1.61
C LEU A 127 4.24 6.60 0.98
N ILE A 128 5.07 5.87 1.71
CA ILE A 128 6.32 5.26 1.23
C ILE A 128 6.05 3.77 1.07
N ASP A 129 5.83 3.36 -0.17
CA ASP A 129 5.28 2.04 -0.49
C ASP A 129 6.39 1.07 -0.89
N GLU A 130 6.40 -0.13 -0.29
CA GLU A 130 7.38 -1.20 -0.51
C GLU A 130 8.83 -0.79 -0.18
N ILE A 131 9.05 -0.21 1.01
CA ILE A 131 10.36 0.28 1.45
C ILE A 131 11.43 -0.81 1.50
N ASP A 132 11.04 -2.05 1.68
CA ASP A 132 11.93 -3.23 1.68
C ASP A 132 12.59 -3.52 0.32
N LYS A 133 12.15 -2.85 -0.75
CA LYS A 133 12.81 -2.89 -2.07
C LYS A 133 13.99 -1.93 -2.22
N THR A 134 14.17 -1.04 -1.27
CA THR A 134 15.30 -0.09 -1.29
C THR A 134 16.52 -0.67 -0.56
N ASP A 135 17.67 -0.07 -0.80
CA ASP A 135 18.89 -0.40 -0.07
C ASP A 135 18.93 0.22 1.35
N PRO A 136 19.85 -0.22 2.23
CA PRO A 136 19.99 0.34 3.56
C PRO A 136 20.42 1.82 3.60
N GLU A 137 21.09 2.32 2.55
CA GLU A 137 21.54 3.71 2.45
C GLU A 137 20.34 4.64 2.29
N PHE A 138 19.41 4.27 1.41
CA PHE A 138 18.17 5.00 1.23
C PHE A 138 17.28 4.96 2.49
N GLU A 139 17.25 3.82 3.18
CA GLU A 139 16.54 3.71 4.47
C GLU A 139 17.12 4.65 5.51
N ALA A 140 18.45 4.78 5.59
CA ALA A 140 19.12 5.70 6.52
C ALA A 140 18.80 7.17 6.17
N PHE A 141 18.78 7.52 4.90
CA PHE A 141 18.35 8.84 4.42
C PHE A 141 16.90 9.15 4.84
N LEU A 142 15.96 8.23 4.57
CA LEU A 142 14.57 8.43 4.99
C LEU A 142 14.42 8.56 6.51
N PHE A 143 15.19 7.78 7.26
CA PHE A 143 15.21 7.84 8.71
C PHE A 143 15.63 9.23 9.23
N GLU A 144 16.63 9.86 8.61
CA GLU A 144 17.04 11.21 8.95
C GLU A 144 15.94 12.23 8.65
N VAL A 145 15.40 12.20 7.43
CA VAL A 145 14.34 13.11 6.98
C VAL A 145 13.08 12.99 7.85
N LEU A 146 12.65 11.76 8.16
CA LEU A 146 11.43 11.52 8.95
C LEU A 146 11.61 11.78 10.45
N SER A 147 12.85 11.94 10.93
CA SER A 147 13.13 12.27 12.33
C SER A 147 12.81 13.72 12.64
N ASP A 148 13.27 14.61 11.80
CA ASP A 148 13.20 16.06 12.03
C ASP A 148 12.27 16.75 11.02
N PHE A 149 11.73 16.01 10.05
CA PHE A 149 10.91 16.50 8.94
C PHE A 149 11.57 17.67 8.23
N GLN A 150 12.87 17.54 8.01
CA GLN A 150 13.68 18.52 7.31
C GLN A 150 14.69 17.83 6.39
N VAL A 151 15.20 18.57 5.43
CA VAL A 151 16.22 18.12 4.51
C VAL A 151 17.08 19.31 4.05
N SER A 152 18.37 19.10 3.91
CA SER A 152 19.29 20.08 3.35
C SER A 152 19.50 19.81 1.87
N ILE A 153 19.18 20.78 1.03
CA ILE A 153 19.38 20.75 -0.42
C ILE A 153 20.60 21.59 -0.73
N PRO A 154 21.66 21.02 -1.31
CA PRO A 154 22.81 21.79 -1.78
C PRO A 154 22.36 22.98 -2.64
N GLU A 155 23.03 24.11 -2.51
CA GLU A 155 22.82 25.39 -3.21
C GLU A 155 21.50 26.10 -2.84
N TRP A 156 20.53 25.42 -2.21
CA TRP A 156 19.24 26.02 -1.87
C TRP A 156 18.98 26.18 -0.36
N GLY A 157 19.62 25.35 0.47
CA GLY A 157 19.49 25.44 1.93
C GLY A 157 18.59 24.36 2.53
N THR A 158 18.25 24.55 3.80
CA THR A 158 17.44 23.58 4.57
C THR A 158 15.95 23.85 4.39
N VAL A 159 15.22 22.81 4.00
CA VAL A 159 13.76 22.80 3.92
C VAL A 159 13.21 22.04 5.12
N THR A 160 12.43 22.73 5.93
CA THR A 160 11.69 22.13 7.06
C THR A 160 10.21 22.03 6.69
N ALA A 161 9.55 20.96 7.12
CA ALA A 161 8.14 20.77 6.83
C ALA A 161 7.29 21.93 7.35
N LYS A 162 6.47 22.52 6.49
CA LYS A 162 5.46 23.53 6.88
C LYS A 162 4.38 22.88 7.75
N HIS A 163 3.95 21.69 7.38
CA HIS A 163 3.01 20.85 8.11
C HIS A 163 3.57 19.43 8.15
N ILE A 164 3.71 18.87 9.36
CA ILE A 164 4.22 17.51 9.52
C ILE A 164 3.25 16.53 8.84
N PRO A 165 3.68 15.77 7.80
CA PRO A 165 2.82 14.82 7.11
C PRO A 165 2.49 13.62 8.01
N ILE A 166 1.35 12.97 7.74
CA ILE A 166 1.09 11.63 8.25
C ILE A 166 1.89 10.65 7.40
N VAL A 167 2.86 9.96 7.99
CA VAL A 167 3.75 9.04 7.26
C VAL A 167 3.29 7.61 7.44
N ILE A 168 3.08 6.93 6.32
CA ILE A 168 2.76 5.50 6.27
C ILE A 168 3.81 4.81 5.40
N LEU A 169 4.46 3.81 5.99
CA LEU A 169 5.47 2.97 5.35
C LEU A 169 4.87 1.59 5.13
N THR A 170 5.05 0.99 3.97
CA THR A 170 4.65 -0.41 3.75
C THR A 170 5.85 -1.28 3.41
N SER A 171 5.79 -2.54 3.83
CA SER A 171 6.79 -3.57 3.53
C SER A 171 6.14 -4.92 3.29
N ASN A 172 6.63 -5.66 2.30
CA ASN A 172 6.24 -7.04 2.03
C ASN A 172 7.12 -8.05 2.80
N GLY A 173 8.18 -7.57 3.46
CA GLY A 173 9.12 -8.42 4.20
C GLY A 173 10.16 -9.12 3.32
N GLU A 174 10.40 -8.62 2.10
CA GLU A 174 11.44 -9.15 1.20
C GLU A 174 12.84 -8.94 1.77
N ARG A 175 13.02 -7.84 2.50
CA ARG A 175 14.22 -7.49 3.27
C ARG A 175 13.85 -7.07 4.69
N GLU A 176 14.70 -7.40 5.64
CA GLU A 176 14.55 -6.91 7.01
C GLU A 176 14.94 -5.42 7.09
N LEU A 177 14.04 -4.63 7.68
CA LEU A 177 14.28 -3.20 7.93
C LEU A 177 15.14 -3.00 9.17
N SER A 178 15.87 -1.89 9.21
CA SER A 178 16.75 -1.55 10.32
C SER A 178 15.98 -1.40 11.64
N ASP A 179 16.64 -1.71 12.74
CA ASP A 179 16.10 -1.49 14.10
C ASP A 179 15.80 -0.01 14.36
N GLY A 180 16.54 0.89 13.73
CA GLY A 180 16.31 2.32 13.81
C GLY A 180 14.93 2.71 13.30
N MET A 181 14.57 2.25 12.10
CA MET A 181 13.28 2.51 11.48
C MET A 181 12.13 1.90 12.29
N LYS A 182 12.29 0.64 12.73
CA LYS A 182 11.29 -0.06 13.56
C LYS A 182 11.02 0.66 14.89
N ARG A 183 12.05 1.13 15.60
CA ARG A 183 11.90 1.81 16.90
C ARG A 183 11.24 3.18 16.82
N ARG A 184 11.36 3.88 15.71
CA ARG A 184 10.74 5.21 15.51
C ARG A 184 9.34 5.15 14.94
N SER A 185 8.94 4.00 14.38
CA SER A 185 7.62 3.79 13.82
C SER A 185 6.70 3.08 14.81
N ILE A 186 5.41 3.30 14.67
CA ILE A 186 4.39 2.40 15.20
C ILE A 186 4.30 1.21 14.27
N PHE A 187 4.47 0.01 14.80
CA PHE A 187 4.49 -1.23 14.01
C PHE A 187 3.08 -1.81 13.90
N LEU A 188 2.69 -2.17 12.70
CA LEU A 188 1.45 -2.88 12.38
C LEU A 188 1.76 -4.04 11.45
N HIS A 189 1.40 -5.26 11.85
CA HIS A 189 1.44 -6.41 10.97
C HIS A 189 0.04 -6.77 10.51
N ILE A 190 -0.16 -6.97 9.19
CA ILE A 190 -1.43 -7.36 8.60
C ILE A 190 -1.28 -8.74 7.99
N ASP A 191 -1.96 -9.70 8.58
CA ASP A 191 -2.08 -11.06 8.04
C ASP A 191 -3.21 -11.16 7.01
N TYR A 192 -3.30 -12.32 6.35
CA TYR A 192 -4.46 -12.65 5.56
C TYR A 192 -5.71 -12.66 6.45
N PRO A 193 -6.85 -12.11 5.97
CA PRO A 193 -8.06 -12.01 6.77
C PRO A 193 -8.62 -13.39 7.16
N SER A 194 -9.31 -13.44 8.30
CA SER A 194 -10.18 -14.56 8.64
C SER A 194 -11.29 -14.71 7.59
N ILE A 195 -11.95 -15.88 7.55
CA ILE A 195 -13.09 -16.10 6.64
C ILE A 195 -14.19 -15.07 6.89
N GLU A 196 -14.48 -14.77 8.15
CA GLU A 196 -15.51 -13.81 8.57
C GLU A 196 -15.17 -12.40 8.09
N LYS A 197 -13.91 -11.99 8.26
CA LYS A 197 -13.40 -10.69 7.80
C LYS A 197 -13.41 -10.59 6.28
N GLU A 198 -13.02 -11.66 5.60
CA GLU A 198 -13.03 -11.71 4.12
C GLU A 198 -14.45 -11.62 3.56
N ILE A 199 -15.44 -12.30 4.19
CA ILE A 199 -16.87 -12.16 3.90
C ILE A 199 -17.31 -10.69 4.03
N ALA A 200 -16.99 -10.05 5.16
CA ALA A 200 -17.34 -8.65 5.38
C ALA A 200 -16.71 -7.71 4.33
N ILE A 201 -15.46 -7.95 3.95
CA ILE A 201 -14.76 -7.17 2.91
C ILE A 201 -15.45 -7.36 1.55
N ILE A 202 -15.74 -8.60 1.14
CA ILE A 202 -16.41 -8.88 -0.13
C ILE A 202 -17.79 -8.21 -0.15
N GLN A 203 -18.59 -8.33 0.89
CA GLN A 203 -19.91 -7.69 0.99
C GLN A 203 -19.84 -6.17 0.90
N ALA A 204 -18.84 -5.55 1.52
CA ALA A 204 -18.66 -4.10 1.48
C ALA A 204 -18.22 -3.58 0.11
N LYS A 205 -17.39 -4.37 -0.63
CA LYS A 205 -16.79 -3.96 -1.90
C LYS A 205 -17.58 -4.44 -3.12
N VAL A 206 -18.28 -5.56 -3.02
CA VAL A 206 -19.06 -6.20 -4.08
C VAL A 206 -20.48 -6.52 -3.57
N PRO A 207 -21.29 -5.50 -3.26
CA PRO A 207 -22.59 -5.68 -2.61
C PRO A 207 -23.63 -6.40 -3.48
N GLU A 208 -23.40 -6.49 -4.78
CA GLU A 208 -24.27 -7.21 -5.73
C GLU A 208 -24.22 -8.74 -5.54
N LEU A 209 -23.16 -9.22 -4.89
CA LEU A 209 -23.01 -10.65 -4.63
C LEU A 209 -23.88 -11.10 -3.47
N GLY A 210 -24.67 -12.13 -3.70
CA GLY A 210 -25.49 -12.72 -2.64
C GLY A 210 -24.63 -13.31 -1.49
N PRO A 211 -25.18 -13.37 -0.25
CA PRO A 211 -24.41 -13.77 0.93
C PRO A 211 -23.87 -15.21 0.86
N GLU A 212 -24.55 -16.09 0.12
CA GLU A 212 -24.11 -17.49 -0.04
C GLU A 212 -22.86 -17.58 -0.93
N LEU A 213 -22.86 -16.89 -2.09
CA LEU A 213 -21.69 -16.83 -2.96
C LEU A 213 -20.50 -16.17 -2.30
N THR A 214 -20.73 -15.11 -1.54
CA THR A 214 -19.69 -14.44 -0.75
C THR A 214 -19.03 -15.40 0.24
N ARG A 215 -19.84 -16.22 0.95
CA ARG A 215 -19.33 -17.22 1.90
C ARG A 215 -18.52 -18.31 1.19
N GLN A 216 -19.02 -18.78 0.05
CA GLN A 216 -18.31 -19.77 -0.77
C GLN A 216 -16.97 -19.25 -1.26
N LEU A 217 -16.89 -18.03 -1.80
CA LEU A 217 -15.64 -17.40 -2.23
C LEU A 217 -14.63 -17.31 -1.08
N ALA A 218 -15.02 -16.78 0.07
CA ALA A 218 -14.13 -16.65 1.22
C ALA A 218 -13.61 -18.02 1.72
N ARG A 219 -14.45 -19.05 1.71
CA ARG A 219 -14.02 -20.42 2.05
C ARG A 219 -13.07 -21.00 0.99
N GLY A 220 -13.35 -20.72 -0.29
CA GLY A 220 -12.50 -21.18 -1.39
C GLY A 220 -11.10 -20.59 -1.33
N THR A 221 -10.98 -19.29 -1.10
CA THR A 221 -9.66 -18.65 -0.93
C THR A 221 -8.95 -19.10 0.35
N ALA A 222 -9.69 -19.27 1.45
CA ALA A 222 -9.14 -19.83 2.69
C ALA A 222 -8.63 -21.25 2.50
N TYR A 223 -9.33 -22.11 1.73
CA TYR A 223 -8.88 -23.44 1.35
C TYR A 223 -7.53 -23.39 0.60
N LEU A 224 -7.40 -22.53 -0.40
CA LEU A 224 -6.15 -22.39 -1.15
C LEU A 224 -4.99 -22.00 -0.24
N ARG A 225 -5.21 -21.06 0.70
CA ARG A 225 -4.17 -20.56 1.62
C ARG A 225 -3.75 -21.58 2.68
N ARG A 226 -4.69 -22.41 3.17
CA ARG A 226 -4.45 -23.31 4.31
C ARG A 226 -4.03 -24.70 3.88
N GLU A 227 -4.68 -25.25 2.87
CA GLU A 227 -4.50 -26.64 2.47
C GLU A 227 -3.40 -26.84 1.41
N LEU A 228 -3.17 -25.80 0.59
CA LEU A 228 -2.16 -25.86 -0.46
C LEU A 228 -0.94 -25.04 -0.01
N LYS A 229 0.22 -25.68 0.04
CA LYS A 229 1.48 -24.96 0.27
C LYS A 229 1.87 -24.21 -1.00
N LEU A 230 1.11 -23.16 -1.32
CA LEU A 230 1.33 -22.33 -2.48
C LEU A 230 2.60 -21.50 -2.32
N ARG A 231 3.27 -21.23 -3.43
CA ARG A 231 4.38 -20.28 -3.49
C ARG A 231 3.89 -18.86 -3.20
N LYS A 232 2.73 -18.56 -3.78
CA LYS A 232 2.07 -17.26 -3.61
C LYS A 232 0.61 -17.47 -3.24
N ASN A 233 0.30 -17.20 -2.00
CA ASN A 233 -1.08 -17.27 -1.52
C ASN A 233 -1.93 -16.17 -2.17
N PRO A 234 -3.18 -16.49 -2.61
CA PRO A 234 -4.09 -15.48 -3.12
C PRO A 234 -4.39 -14.42 -2.06
N SER A 235 -4.32 -13.16 -2.46
CA SER A 235 -4.58 -12.00 -1.62
C SER A 235 -6.06 -11.63 -1.62
N ILE A 236 -6.44 -10.67 -0.76
CA ILE A 236 -7.81 -10.13 -0.76
C ILE A 236 -8.15 -9.41 -2.08
N ALA A 237 -7.17 -8.78 -2.74
CA ALA A 237 -7.38 -8.14 -4.03
C ALA A 237 -7.79 -9.18 -5.09
N GLU A 238 -7.08 -10.31 -5.15
CA GLU A 238 -7.39 -11.42 -6.06
C GLU A 238 -8.74 -12.08 -5.73
N THR A 239 -9.10 -12.16 -4.44
CA THR A 239 -10.45 -12.63 -4.04
C THR A 239 -11.54 -11.67 -4.54
N LEU A 240 -11.32 -10.36 -4.47
CA LEU A 240 -12.28 -9.37 -4.99
C LEU A 240 -12.38 -9.43 -6.51
N ASP A 241 -11.27 -9.64 -7.23
CA ASP A 241 -11.28 -9.84 -8.68
C ASP A 241 -12.06 -11.12 -9.04
N TRP A 242 -11.90 -12.18 -8.25
CA TRP A 242 -12.65 -13.41 -8.45
C TRP A 242 -14.13 -13.23 -8.14
N ALA A 243 -14.48 -12.48 -7.11
CA ALA A 243 -15.87 -12.09 -6.82
C ALA A 243 -16.50 -11.29 -7.97
N ASN A 244 -15.78 -10.31 -8.52
CA ASN A 244 -16.24 -9.54 -9.66
C ASN A 244 -16.43 -10.40 -10.92
N SER A 245 -15.61 -11.45 -11.09
CA SER A 245 -15.76 -12.34 -12.24
C SER A 245 -17.11 -13.09 -12.24
N LEU A 246 -17.67 -13.46 -11.08
CA LEU A 246 -19.01 -14.05 -11.01
C LEU A 246 -20.08 -13.12 -11.61
N ILE A 247 -19.99 -11.82 -11.33
CA ILE A 247 -20.89 -10.81 -11.90
C ILE A 247 -20.71 -10.71 -13.41
N GLN A 248 -19.45 -10.68 -13.89
CA GLN A 248 -19.15 -10.58 -15.33
C GLN A 248 -19.61 -11.81 -16.13
N PHE A 249 -19.57 -12.99 -15.52
CA PHE A 249 -20.07 -14.23 -16.12
C PHE A 249 -21.58 -14.43 -15.97
N ASP A 250 -22.28 -13.48 -15.31
CA ASP A 250 -23.73 -13.55 -15.03
C ASP A 250 -24.13 -14.91 -14.44
N THR A 251 -23.36 -15.37 -13.46
CA THR A 251 -23.58 -16.68 -12.82
C THR A 251 -23.95 -16.53 -11.36
N ASP A 252 -24.97 -17.27 -10.96
CA ASP A 252 -25.52 -17.31 -9.60
C ASP A 252 -24.99 -18.49 -8.78
N ARG A 253 -24.04 -19.26 -9.33
CA ARG A 253 -23.45 -20.42 -8.66
C ARG A 253 -22.00 -20.65 -9.07
N ILE A 254 -21.21 -21.14 -8.12
CA ILE A 254 -19.85 -21.59 -8.37
C ILE A 254 -19.88 -23.05 -8.76
N SER A 255 -19.37 -23.37 -9.95
CA SER A 255 -19.26 -24.73 -10.49
C SER A 255 -17.78 -25.11 -10.68
N GLU A 256 -17.49 -26.40 -10.82
CA GLU A 256 -16.12 -26.85 -11.14
C GLU A 256 -15.60 -26.21 -12.42
N LYS A 257 -16.47 -26.04 -13.43
CA LYS A 257 -16.11 -25.37 -14.68
C LYS A 257 -15.72 -23.91 -14.41
N PHE A 258 -16.53 -23.15 -13.64
CA PHE A 258 -16.24 -21.77 -13.29
C PHE A 258 -14.90 -21.67 -12.55
N ILE A 259 -14.65 -22.55 -11.55
CA ILE A 259 -13.38 -22.57 -10.82
C ILE A 259 -12.23 -22.77 -11.79
N ASN A 260 -12.28 -23.77 -12.68
CA ASN A 260 -11.20 -24.05 -13.64
C ASN A 260 -10.96 -22.88 -14.60
N ASP A 261 -12.03 -22.27 -15.12
CA ASP A 261 -11.95 -21.18 -16.10
C ASP A 261 -11.39 -19.87 -15.45
N THR A 262 -11.60 -19.69 -14.14
CA THR A 262 -11.26 -18.44 -13.43
C THR A 262 -10.09 -18.58 -12.42
N MET A 263 -9.54 -19.78 -12.23
CA MET A 263 -8.45 -20.02 -11.28
C MET A 263 -7.20 -19.17 -11.58
N VAL A 264 -7.01 -18.75 -12.80
CA VAL A 264 -5.96 -17.82 -13.23
C VAL A 264 -6.01 -16.47 -12.49
N LEU A 265 -7.16 -16.10 -11.91
CA LEU A 265 -7.28 -14.91 -11.07
C LEU A 265 -6.60 -15.10 -9.71
N LEU A 266 -6.62 -16.32 -9.17
CA LEU A 266 -6.13 -16.65 -7.83
C LEU A 266 -4.71 -17.22 -7.84
N LEU A 267 -4.37 -18.05 -8.81
CA LEU A 267 -3.04 -18.67 -8.95
C LEU A 267 -2.24 -17.94 -10.03
N LYS A 268 -0.97 -17.65 -9.75
CA LYS A 268 -0.10 -16.84 -10.61
C LYS A 268 1.19 -17.57 -11.00
N ASP A 269 1.32 -18.83 -10.63
CA ASP A 269 2.54 -19.64 -10.80
C ASP A 269 2.14 -21.04 -11.30
N GLU A 270 2.86 -21.58 -12.28
CA GLU A 270 2.58 -22.91 -12.86
C GLU A 270 2.68 -24.02 -11.81
N ASP A 271 3.68 -23.96 -10.93
CA ASP A 271 3.85 -24.93 -9.83
C ASP A 271 2.61 -24.94 -8.90
N ASP A 272 1.98 -23.78 -8.70
CA ASP A 272 0.80 -23.64 -7.84
C ASP A 272 -0.44 -24.22 -8.52
N PHE A 273 -0.56 -24.11 -9.87
CA PHE A 273 -1.59 -24.82 -10.63
C PHE A 273 -1.41 -26.34 -10.56
N GLU A 274 -0.18 -26.84 -10.67
CA GLU A 274 0.11 -28.28 -10.53
C GLU A 274 -0.28 -28.81 -9.15
N LYS A 275 0.08 -28.09 -8.08
CA LYS A 275 -0.31 -28.44 -6.69
C LYS A 275 -1.83 -28.43 -6.52
N PHE A 276 -2.53 -27.45 -7.07
CA PHE A 276 -3.98 -27.37 -7.02
C PHE A 276 -4.61 -28.61 -7.68
N ASN A 277 -4.18 -28.96 -8.89
CA ASN A 277 -4.69 -30.12 -9.63
C ASN A 277 -4.36 -31.44 -8.92
N ALA A 278 -3.13 -31.58 -8.43
CA ALA A 278 -2.69 -32.77 -7.70
C ALA A 278 -3.47 -32.99 -6.38
N ASN A 279 -3.93 -31.91 -5.76
CA ASN A 279 -4.71 -31.98 -4.51
C ASN A 279 -6.23 -32.11 -4.74
N GLY A 280 -6.66 -32.54 -5.93
CA GLY A 280 -8.07 -32.78 -6.27
C GLY A 280 -8.78 -31.61 -6.98
N GLY A 281 -8.06 -30.54 -7.30
CA GLY A 281 -8.51 -29.46 -8.18
C GLY A 281 -9.84 -28.80 -7.76
N ALA A 282 -10.60 -28.40 -8.76
CA ALA A 282 -11.87 -27.71 -8.57
C ALA A 282 -12.91 -28.52 -7.81
N ALA A 283 -12.93 -29.84 -7.97
CA ALA A 283 -13.88 -30.73 -7.29
C ALA A 283 -13.70 -30.71 -5.77
N LYS A 284 -12.45 -30.82 -5.28
CA LYS A 284 -12.16 -30.78 -3.84
C LYS A 284 -12.39 -29.38 -3.26
N MET A 285 -11.98 -28.36 -3.99
CA MET A 285 -12.22 -26.97 -3.58
C MET A 285 -13.73 -26.69 -3.44
N LEU A 286 -14.55 -27.15 -4.38
CA LEU A 286 -16.01 -26.94 -4.33
C LEU A 286 -16.64 -27.61 -3.09
N ARG A 287 -16.20 -28.80 -2.70
CA ARG A 287 -16.65 -29.46 -1.44
C ARG A 287 -16.26 -28.65 -0.20
N SER A 288 -15.02 -28.16 -0.16
CA SER A 288 -14.57 -27.29 0.94
C SER A 288 -15.39 -26.01 1.04
N MET A 289 -15.79 -25.42 -0.09
CA MET A 289 -16.66 -24.23 -0.13
C MET A 289 -18.05 -24.53 0.41
N ALA A 290 -18.59 -25.71 0.17
CA ALA A 290 -19.89 -26.17 0.71
C ALA A 290 -19.85 -26.39 2.23
N GLY A 291 -18.67 -26.44 2.85
CA GLY A 291 -18.52 -26.69 4.29
C GLY A 291 -18.50 -28.18 4.65
N GLU A 292 -18.36 -29.05 3.64
CA GLU A 292 -18.11 -30.47 3.85
C GLU A 292 -16.62 -30.63 4.20
N THR A 293 -16.30 -30.55 5.49
CA THR A 293 -15.00 -31.01 5.99
C THR A 293 -14.91 -32.51 5.75
N SER A 294 -13.91 -32.93 4.96
CA SER A 294 -13.52 -34.33 4.92
C SER A 294 -13.05 -34.73 6.33
N GLU A 295 -13.97 -35.27 7.15
CA GLU A 295 -13.59 -36.24 8.15
C GLU A 295 -13.17 -37.52 7.40
N ASP A 296 -11.85 -37.67 7.22
CA ASP A 296 -11.18 -38.96 7.07
C ASP A 296 -9.67 -38.80 7.29
#